data_7b284cddf347f139ea62001ab56a7895
#
_entry.id   7b284cddf347f139ea62001ab56a7895
#
_cell.length_a   1.000
_cell.length_b   1.000
_cell.length_c   1.000
_cell.angle_alpha   90.00
_cell.angle_beta   90.00
_cell.angle_gamma   90.00
#
_symmetry.space_group_name_H-M   'P 1'
#
loop_
_entity.id
_entity.type
_entity.pdbx_description
1 polymer ?
#
loop_
_entity_poly.entity_id
_entity_poly.type
_entity_poly.pdbx_seq_one_letter_code
_entity_poly.pdbx_strand_id
1 'polypeptide(L)'
;MRELYVCCVRYFKEKMVIGRDQCYEIFRSNGLVQRKRRVRPKTTNSNHNYYIYPDLLNTTPKFVASTSGSMVVADITYVSTRDGWAYLSLLTDSHSRAIVGYSFCPSLTTEGPMKALESAFLF
;
A
#
# COMPACT_ATOMS: atom_id res chain seq x y z
N MET A 1 19.54 -8.42 9.22
CA MET A 1 20.91 -8.24 9.76
C MET A 1 21.15 -9.04 11.03
N ARG A 2 20.32 -8.87 12.06
CA ARG A 2 20.38 -9.69 13.28
C ARG A 2 20.31 -11.19 12.98
N GLU A 3 19.48 -11.57 12.02
CA GLU A 3 19.29 -12.96 11.59
C GLU A 3 20.53 -13.57 10.92
N LEU A 4 21.23 -12.80 10.08
CA LEU A 4 22.45 -13.24 9.39
C LEU A 4 23.58 -13.53 10.37
N TYR A 5 23.77 -12.66 11.36
CA TYR A 5 24.72 -12.91 12.44
C TYR A 5 24.37 -14.18 13.24
N VAL A 6 23.08 -14.34 13.58
CA VAL A 6 22.61 -15.54 14.29
C VAL A 6 22.83 -16.81 13.46
N CYS A 7 22.63 -16.77 12.14
CA CYS A 7 22.93 -17.89 11.25
C CYS A 7 24.42 -18.21 11.23
N CYS A 8 25.29 -17.19 11.15
CA CYS A 8 26.76 -17.40 11.21
C CYS A 8 27.18 -18.02 12.55
N VAL A 9 26.68 -17.51 13.68
CA VAL A 9 26.95 -18.06 15.00
C VAL A 9 26.51 -19.53 15.09
N ARG A 10 25.34 -19.88 14.57
CA ARG A 10 24.83 -21.25 14.56
C ARG A 10 25.66 -22.18 13.68
N TYR A 11 26.13 -21.69 12.51
CA TYR A 11 26.91 -22.50 11.57
C TYR A 11 28.34 -22.76 12.05
N PHE A 12 28.99 -21.69 12.53
CA PHE A 12 30.40 -21.77 12.97
C PHE A 12 30.56 -22.14 14.45
N LYS A 13 29.44 -22.21 15.19
CA LYS A 13 29.42 -22.52 16.64
C LYS A 13 30.47 -21.72 17.41
N GLU A 14 31.26 -22.39 18.22
CA GLU A 14 32.28 -21.79 19.10
C GLU A 14 33.51 -21.27 18.35
N LYS A 15 33.63 -21.48 17.04
CA LYS A 15 34.79 -21.01 16.23
C LYS A 15 34.70 -19.54 15.83
N MET A 16 33.60 -18.87 16.09
CA MET A 16 33.41 -17.47 15.70
C MET A 16 33.89 -16.53 16.78
N VAL A 17 35.11 -15.97 16.57
CA VAL A 17 35.77 -15.04 17.49
C VAL A 17 35.38 -13.57 17.25
N ILE A 18 34.63 -13.27 16.18
CA ILE A 18 34.28 -11.91 15.80
C ILE A 18 32.94 -11.48 16.39
N GLY A 19 32.87 -10.22 16.85
CA GLY A 19 31.65 -9.60 17.34
C GLY A 19 30.64 -9.30 16.22
N ARG A 20 29.40 -9.03 16.61
CA ARG A 20 28.31 -8.72 15.69
C ARG A 20 28.65 -7.57 14.72
N ASP A 21 29.25 -6.50 15.22
CA ASP A 21 29.50 -5.28 14.43
C ASP A 21 30.64 -5.50 13.43
N GLN A 22 31.67 -6.24 13.80
CA GLN A 22 32.74 -6.66 12.88
C GLN A 22 32.22 -7.60 11.79
N CYS A 23 31.36 -8.52 12.13
CA CYS A 23 30.67 -9.38 11.16
C CYS A 23 29.84 -8.55 10.15
N TYR A 24 29.17 -7.51 10.65
CA TYR A 24 28.42 -6.58 9.81
C TYR A 24 29.29 -5.78 8.85
N GLU A 25 30.46 -5.32 9.29
CA GLU A 25 31.43 -4.60 8.45
C GLU A 25 32.00 -5.48 7.33
N ILE A 26 32.29 -6.73 7.65
CA ILE A 26 32.76 -7.72 6.67
C ILE A 26 31.68 -7.95 5.60
N PHE A 27 30.41 -8.10 6.00
CA PHE A 27 29.33 -8.24 5.03
C PHE A 27 29.13 -6.99 4.16
N ARG A 28 29.30 -5.80 4.74
CA ARG A 28 29.18 -4.53 4.02
C ARG A 28 30.29 -4.36 3.00
N SER A 29 31.54 -4.62 3.38
CA SER A 29 32.71 -4.49 2.50
C SER A 29 32.67 -5.47 1.32
N ASN A 30 32.05 -6.63 1.51
CA ASN A 30 31.88 -7.65 0.47
C ASN A 30 30.57 -7.52 -0.32
N GLY A 31 29.80 -6.43 -0.13
CA GLY A 31 28.54 -6.21 -0.85
C GLY A 31 27.39 -7.17 -0.48
N LEU A 32 27.56 -7.95 0.60
CA LEU A 32 26.57 -8.94 1.04
C LEU A 32 25.42 -8.34 1.86
N VAL A 33 25.44 -7.03 2.05
CA VAL A 33 24.41 -6.29 2.78
C VAL A 33 23.34 -5.79 1.83
N GLN A 34 22.11 -6.17 2.07
CA GLN A 34 21.00 -5.64 1.32
C GLN A 34 20.91 -4.11 1.47
N ARG A 35 20.84 -3.38 0.36
CA ARG A 35 20.65 -1.93 0.37
C ARG A 35 19.35 -1.59 1.12
N LYS A 36 19.40 -0.59 1.99
CA LYS A 36 18.19 -0.08 2.65
C LYS A 36 17.18 0.28 1.55
N ARG A 37 15.97 -0.26 1.65
CA ARG A 37 14.87 0.17 0.77
C ARG A 37 14.69 1.68 0.95
N ARG A 38 14.56 2.41 -0.16
CA ARG A 38 14.19 3.82 -0.11
C ARG A 38 12.88 3.92 0.68
N VAL A 39 12.88 4.77 1.69
CA VAL A 39 11.63 5.09 2.42
C VAL A 39 10.68 5.67 1.37
N ARG A 40 9.52 5.05 1.23
CA ARG A 40 8.48 5.59 0.35
C ARG A 40 8.04 6.94 0.92
N PRO A 41 7.89 7.98 0.09
CA PRO A 41 7.37 9.24 0.56
C PRO A 41 5.97 9.04 1.16
N LYS A 42 5.69 9.74 2.23
CA LYS A 42 4.35 9.75 2.83
C LYS A 42 3.43 10.52 1.89
N THR A 43 2.52 9.82 1.23
CA THR A 43 1.58 10.40 0.24
C THR A 43 0.28 10.90 0.86
N THR A 44 -0.01 10.49 2.11
CA THR A 44 -1.25 10.86 2.80
C THR A 44 -0.98 11.99 3.78
N ASN A 45 -1.74 13.06 3.69
CA ASN A 45 -1.77 14.14 4.68
C ASN A 45 -3.12 14.08 5.42
N SER A 46 -3.10 13.52 6.63
CA SER A 46 -4.29 13.43 7.49
C SER A 46 -4.44 14.63 8.45
N ASN A 47 -3.51 15.60 8.39
CA ASN A 47 -3.59 16.80 9.21
C ASN A 47 -4.34 17.90 8.44
N HIS A 48 -5.66 17.83 8.47
CA HIS A 48 -6.55 18.79 7.83
C HIS A 48 -7.76 19.09 8.74
N ASN A 49 -8.39 20.23 8.53
CA ASN A 49 -9.56 20.70 9.31
C ASN A 49 -10.90 20.26 8.72
N TYR A 50 -10.91 19.35 7.75
CA TYR A 50 -12.15 18.82 7.20
C TYR A 50 -12.83 17.86 8.18
N TYR A 51 -14.16 17.75 8.07
CA TYR A 51 -14.92 16.78 8.85
C TYR A 51 -14.43 15.34 8.58
N ILE A 52 -14.19 14.61 9.65
CA ILE A 52 -13.78 13.21 9.58
C ILE A 52 -15.02 12.37 9.83
N TYR A 53 -15.45 11.64 8.81
CA TYR A 53 -16.56 10.71 8.92
C TYR A 53 -16.20 9.51 9.80
N PRO A 54 -17.17 8.96 10.57
CA PRO A 54 -16.92 7.77 11.38
C PRO A 54 -16.58 6.56 10.49
N ASP A 55 -15.72 5.69 11.02
CA ASP A 55 -15.38 4.43 10.35
C ASP A 55 -16.56 3.44 10.48
N LEU A 56 -17.33 3.31 9.40
CA LEU A 56 -18.51 2.45 9.35
C LEU A 56 -18.15 0.96 9.30
N LEU A 57 -16.92 0.61 8.97
CA LEU A 57 -16.46 -0.78 8.85
C LEU A 57 -15.99 -1.35 10.18
N ASN A 58 -15.58 -0.47 11.12
CA ASN A 58 -15.01 -0.85 12.41
C ASN A 58 -16.04 -0.79 13.54
N THR A 59 -17.31 -0.93 13.20
CA THR A 59 -18.42 -0.99 14.16
C THR A 59 -18.49 -2.33 14.88
N THR A 60 -19.19 -2.38 16.03
CA THR A 60 -19.49 -3.63 16.73
C THR A 60 -21.00 -3.85 16.70
N PRO A 61 -21.51 -4.91 16.02
CA PRO A 61 -20.79 -5.94 15.25
C PRO A 61 -20.15 -5.37 13.97
N LYS A 62 -19.05 -6.01 13.51
CA LYS A 62 -18.32 -5.60 12.33
C LYS A 62 -19.21 -5.68 11.08
N PHE A 63 -19.24 -4.62 10.28
CA PHE A 63 -20.00 -4.62 9.03
C PHE A 63 -19.42 -5.63 8.03
N VAL A 64 -20.29 -6.44 7.45
CA VAL A 64 -19.96 -7.40 6.40
C VAL A 64 -20.91 -7.19 5.24
N ALA A 65 -20.37 -6.98 4.03
CA ALA A 65 -21.17 -6.86 2.82
C ALA A 65 -21.79 -8.22 2.46
N SER A 66 -23.05 -8.43 2.82
CA SER A 66 -23.78 -9.69 2.61
C SER A 66 -24.44 -9.81 1.24
N THR A 67 -24.67 -8.68 0.57
CA THR A 67 -25.35 -8.61 -0.73
C THR A 67 -24.61 -7.64 -1.66
N SER A 68 -24.73 -7.86 -2.97
CA SER A 68 -24.19 -6.93 -3.97
C SER A 68 -24.87 -5.56 -3.82
N GLY A 69 -24.06 -4.49 -3.99
CA GLY A 69 -24.51 -3.11 -3.84
C GLY A 69 -24.57 -2.60 -2.39
N SER A 70 -24.40 -3.46 -1.39
CA SER A 70 -24.44 -3.03 0.03
C SER A 70 -23.22 -2.21 0.47
N MET A 71 -22.10 -2.40 -0.17
CA MET A 71 -20.86 -1.67 0.09
C MET A 71 -19.99 -1.58 -1.16
N VAL A 72 -19.60 -0.37 -1.50
CA VAL A 72 -18.69 -0.07 -2.60
C VAL A 72 -17.39 0.49 -2.02
N VAL A 73 -16.26 -0.01 -2.50
CA VAL A 73 -14.92 0.45 -2.13
C VAL A 73 -14.35 1.28 -3.27
N ALA A 74 -13.84 2.46 -2.96
CA ALA A 74 -13.21 3.36 -3.92
C ALA A 74 -11.68 3.35 -3.73
N ASP A 75 -10.95 3.33 -4.85
CA ASP A 75 -9.49 3.45 -4.86
C ASP A 75 -9.01 4.21 -6.10
N ILE A 76 -7.85 4.84 -5.99
CA ILE A 76 -7.19 5.53 -7.09
C ILE A 76 -5.84 4.89 -7.35
N THR A 77 -5.66 4.37 -8.55
CA THR A 77 -4.41 3.75 -9.00
C THR A 77 -3.65 4.68 -9.94
N TYR A 78 -2.35 4.80 -9.71
CA TYR A 78 -1.43 5.56 -10.56
C TYR A 78 -1.01 4.69 -11.75
N VAL A 79 -1.27 5.17 -12.96
CA VAL A 79 -0.95 4.48 -14.20
C VAL A 79 0.12 5.26 -14.94
N SER A 80 1.25 4.62 -15.24
CA SER A 80 2.31 5.22 -16.06
C SER A 80 1.92 5.16 -17.52
N THR A 81 1.93 6.31 -18.19
CA THR A 81 1.67 6.45 -19.63
C THR A 81 2.88 7.02 -20.35
N ARG A 82 2.84 7.12 -21.69
CA ARG A 82 3.91 7.74 -22.47
C ARG A 82 4.08 9.22 -22.15
N ASP A 83 2.97 9.90 -21.83
CA ASP A 83 2.92 11.35 -21.60
C ASP A 83 3.04 11.72 -20.11
N GLY A 84 3.27 10.74 -19.24
CA GLY A 84 3.40 10.94 -17.79
C GLY A 84 2.47 10.06 -16.97
N TRP A 85 2.06 10.55 -15.80
CA TRP A 85 1.16 9.83 -14.92
C TRP A 85 -0.30 10.12 -15.24
N ALA A 86 -1.10 9.08 -15.24
CA ALA A 86 -2.55 9.17 -15.25
C ALA A 86 -3.14 8.45 -14.02
N TYR A 87 -4.39 8.71 -13.73
CA TYR A 87 -5.06 8.28 -12.51
C TYR A 87 -6.33 7.53 -12.86
N LEU A 88 -6.38 6.28 -12.45
CA LEU A 88 -7.53 5.42 -12.63
C LEU A 88 -8.30 5.34 -11.31
N SER A 89 -9.48 5.95 -11.27
CA SER A 89 -10.42 5.83 -10.14
C SER A 89 -11.33 4.63 -10.39
N LEU A 90 -11.39 3.72 -9.44
CA LEU A 90 -12.20 2.51 -9.50
C LEU A 90 -13.17 2.46 -8.33
N LEU A 91 -14.38 2.02 -8.63
CA LEU A 91 -15.41 1.66 -7.66
C LEU A 91 -15.70 0.16 -7.79
N THR A 92 -15.48 -0.56 -6.72
CA THR A 92 -15.62 -2.02 -6.67
C THR A 92 -16.67 -2.42 -5.65
N ASP A 93 -17.64 -3.19 -6.05
CA ASP A 93 -18.58 -3.81 -5.11
C ASP A 93 -17.86 -4.84 -4.24
N SER A 94 -17.96 -4.66 -2.93
CA SER A 94 -17.22 -5.48 -1.97
C SER A 94 -17.69 -6.94 -1.92
N HIS A 95 -18.97 -7.20 -2.23
CA HIS A 95 -19.55 -8.53 -2.21
C HIS A 95 -19.21 -9.32 -3.48
N SER A 96 -19.60 -8.79 -4.65
CA SER A 96 -19.43 -9.47 -5.94
C SER A 96 -18.02 -9.34 -6.53
N ARG A 97 -17.23 -8.36 -6.04
CA ARG A 97 -15.93 -7.98 -6.61
C ARG A 97 -16.00 -7.38 -8.01
N ALA A 98 -17.20 -7.05 -8.47
CA ALA A 98 -17.40 -6.40 -9.75
C ALA A 98 -16.97 -4.94 -9.68
N ILE A 99 -16.37 -4.44 -10.77
CA ILE A 99 -16.13 -3.00 -10.95
C ILE A 99 -17.45 -2.39 -11.40
N VAL A 100 -18.02 -1.54 -10.55
CA VAL A 100 -19.33 -0.90 -10.81
C VAL A 100 -19.17 0.52 -11.36
N GLY A 101 -18.01 1.12 -11.24
CA GLY A 101 -17.73 2.43 -11.83
C GLY A 101 -16.24 2.67 -12.01
N TYR A 102 -15.89 3.45 -13.02
CA TYR A 102 -14.51 3.81 -13.28
C TYR A 102 -14.38 5.18 -13.97
N SER A 103 -13.21 5.78 -13.81
CA SER A 103 -12.82 6.98 -14.53
C SER A 103 -11.31 7.01 -14.72
N PHE A 104 -10.86 7.46 -15.88
CA PHE A 104 -9.44 7.62 -16.20
C PHE A 104 -9.15 9.08 -16.50
N CYS A 105 -8.29 9.71 -15.70
CA CYS A 105 -8.00 11.14 -15.78
C CYS A 105 -6.49 11.41 -15.80
N PRO A 106 -6.04 12.45 -16.53
CA PRO A 106 -4.61 12.84 -16.56
C PRO A 106 -4.17 13.58 -15.29
N SER A 107 -5.10 14.04 -14.47
CA SER A 107 -4.82 14.80 -13.24
C SER A 107 -5.45 14.17 -12.01
N LEU A 108 -4.78 14.30 -10.85
CA LEU A 108 -5.27 13.85 -9.56
C LEU A 108 -6.15 14.94 -8.93
N THR A 109 -7.34 15.11 -9.48
CA THR A 109 -8.37 16.02 -8.96
C THR A 109 -9.58 15.24 -8.46
N THR A 110 -10.46 15.89 -7.72
CA THR A 110 -11.75 15.29 -7.27
C THR A 110 -12.69 14.93 -8.42
N GLU A 111 -12.49 15.48 -9.61
CA GLU A 111 -13.31 15.14 -10.79
C GLU A 111 -13.22 13.66 -11.18
N GLY A 112 -12.03 13.06 -11.08
CA GLY A 112 -11.83 11.65 -11.42
C GLY A 112 -12.73 10.73 -10.59
N PRO A 113 -12.61 10.74 -9.26
CA PRO A 113 -13.49 9.96 -8.38
C PRO A 113 -14.98 10.28 -8.55
N MET A 114 -15.35 11.56 -8.79
CA MET A 114 -16.75 11.94 -9.03
C MET A 114 -17.31 11.33 -10.30
N LYS A 115 -16.55 11.37 -11.41
CA LYS A 115 -16.95 10.70 -12.66
C LYS A 115 -17.06 9.18 -12.50
N ALA A 116 -16.19 8.56 -11.73
CA ALA A 116 -16.29 7.14 -11.43
C ALA A 116 -17.57 6.83 -10.65
N LEU A 117 -17.94 7.68 -9.70
CA LEU A 117 -19.17 7.55 -8.93
C LEU A 117 -20.41 7.74 -9.83
N GLU A 118 -20.44 8.74 -10.69
CA GLU A 118 -21.50 8.95 -11.66
C GLU A 118 -21.67 7.74 -12.58
N SER A 119 -20.57 7.16 -13.06
CA SER A 119 -20.59 5.96 -13.88
C SER A 119 -21.19 4.75 -13.14
N ALA A 120 -20.99 4.66 -11.83
CA ALA A 120 -21.55 3.58 -11.02
C ALA A 120 -23.07 3.70 -10.84
N PHE A 121 -23.65 4.90 -10.90
CA PHE A 121 -25.10 5.09 -10.84
C PHE A 121 -25.82 4.75 -12.15
N LEU A 122 -25.08 4.62 -13.25
CA LEU A 122 -25.62 4.22 -14.54
C LEU A 122 -25.59 2.70 -14.77
N PHE A 123 -25.01 1.96 -13.83
CA PHE A 123 -24.84 0.51 -13.87
C PHE A 123 -25.98 -0.18 -13.13
#